data_dfaf954c65bbb2807dd2b203334a8038
#
_entry.id   dfaf954c65bbb2807dd2b203334a8038
#
_cell.length_a   1.000
_cell.length_b   1.000
_cell.length_c   1.000
_cell.angle_alpha   90.00
_cell.angle_beta   90.00
_cell.angle_gamma   90.00
#
_symmetry.space_group_name_H-M   'P 1'
#
loop_
_entity.id
_entity.type
_entity.pdbx_description
1 polymer ?
#
loop_
_entity_poly.entity_id
_entity_poly.type
_entity_poly.pdbx_seq_one_letter_code
_entity_poly.pdbx_strand_id
1 'polypeptide(L)'
;EDTPHFRVDSIVFGSANGSSVKVMLPKEEFEKKMAGYSLPRVQFDYMMFKRATEIVAGAGGSVIQGFTVEEVHDDNGRITGVSGRFGKRGSDNPTLRFSGALTIGAGGYRCPVATTLVERIHGEVMRDDDHYCGAYREYWEGVGGFQGSEGPIEIHFIEEVIPGYFWLFPVREGVVNVGIGMVISEQRKQKGADKSLKKKQKWVIEEHPIFKERFKNAKLVQGSQKGWQLPFGSPRKGPAPEFQPRRSAGAGVMCVGDAASLVDPFTGEGIGNGLVSAKMTSKYFDRVAHSEGFPEEVALEYMEDLWSTLGKELTNSHRL
;
A
#
# COMPACT_ATOMS: atom_id res chain seq x y z
N GLU A 1 -14.79 7.58 17.89
CA GLU A 1 -14.30 7.24 19.26
C GLU A 1 -14.64 5.79 19.64
N ASP A 2 -15.64 5.14 19.03
CA ASP A 2 -16.09 3.79 19.40
C ASP A 2 -15.42 2.65 18.64
N THR A 3 -14.49 2.93 17.74
CA THR A 3 -13.80 1.89 16.99
C THR A 3 -12.62 1.35 17.81
N PRO A 4 -12.57 0.04 18.10
CA PRO A 4 -11.43 -0.55 18.80
C PRO A 4 -10.12 -0.27 18.09
N HIS A 5 -9.17 0.34 18.76
CA HIS A 5 -7.87 0.72 18.26
C HIS A 5 -6.79 0.56 19.33
N PHE A 6 -5.55 0.66 18.93
CA PHE A 6 -4.40 0.69 19.82
C PHE A 6 -3.71 2.04 19.68
N ARG A 7 -3.38 2.69 20.80
CA ARG A 7 -2.62 3.93 20.80
C ARG A 7 -1.13 3.63 20.75
N VAL A 8 -0.47 4.13 19.74
CA VAL A 8 0.97 3.95 19.57
C VAL A 8 1.70 5.11 20.23
N ASP A 9 2.48 4.84 21.28
CA ASP A 9 3.30 5.82 22.00
C ASP A 9 4.75 5.86 21.48
N SER A 10 5.19 4.80 20.84
CA SER A 10 6.59 4.61 20.48
C SER A 10 6.77 3.56 19.38
N ILE A 11 7.95 3.57 18.78
CA ILE A 11 8.40 2.55 17.82
C ILE A 11 9.64 1.87 18.41
N VAL A 12 9.64 0.54 18.42
CA VAL A 12 10.81 -0.27 18.76
C VAL A 12 11.45 -0.78 17.49
N PHE A 13 12.71 -0.48 17.28
CA PHE A 13 13.55 -1.05 16.24
C PHE A 13 14.47 -2.11 16.88
N GLY A 14 14.31 -3.36 16.49
CA GLY A 14 15.18 -4.47 16.88
C GLY A 14 16.16 -4.81 15.77
N SER A 15 17.38 -5.17 16.13
CA SER A 15 18.41 -5.61 15.20
C SER A 15 18.64 -7.12 15.26
N ALA A 16 19.36 -7.66 14.25
CA ALA A 16 19.66 -9.07 14.11
C ALA A 16 20.42 -9.68 15.29
N ASN A 17 21.19 -8.88 16.04
CA ASN A 17 21.92 -9.31 17.23
C ASN A 17 21.08 -9.29 18.53
N GLY A 18 19.78 -8.98 18.43
CA GLY A 18 18.86 -8.91 19.57
C GLY A 18 18.87 -7.58 20.33
N SER A 19 19.71 -6.61 19.98
CA SER A 19 19.61 -5.27 20.55
C SER A 19 18.41 -4.51 19.98
N SER A 20 17.90 -3.54 20.75
CA SER A 20 16.76 -2.74 20.29
C SER A 20 16.87 -1.30 20.77
N VAL A 21 16.26 -0.41 20.00
CA VAL A 21 16.09 1.02 20.34
C VAL A 21 14.61 1.35 20.34
N LYS A 22 14.15 2.01 21.41
CA LYS A 22 12.79 2.53 21.52
C LYS A 22 12.80 4.03 21.21
N VAL A 23 12.06 4.44 20.20
CA VAL A 23 11.87 5.84 19.81
C VAL A 23 10.46 6.26 20.25
N MET A 24 10.38 7.24 21.13
CA MET A 24 9.09 7.78 21.59
C MET A 24 8.48 8.71 20.53
N LEU A 25 7.17 8.64 20.34
CA LEU A 25 6.47 9.65 19.56
C LEU A 25 6.49 11.00 20.32
N PRO A 26 6.41 12.15 19.61
CA PRO A 26 6.37 13.46 20.25
C PRO A 26 5.23 13.52 21.26
N LYS A 27 5.58 13.81 22.52
CA LYS A 27 4.63 13.80 23.66
C LYS A 27 3.43 14.71 23.42
N GLU A 28 3.67 15.88 22.87
CA GLU A 28 2.61 16.85 22.57
C GLU A 28 1.58 16.33 21.57
N GLU A 29 2.02 15.67 20.50
CA GLU A 29 1.15 15.05 19.50
C GLU A 29 0.37 13.87 20.08
N PHE A 30 1.02 13.07 20.91
CA PHE A 30 0.39 11.94 21.60
C PHE A 30 -0.68 12.41 22.60
N GLU A 31 -0.40 13.42 23.42
CA GLU A 31 -1.36 14.01 24.38
C GLU A 31 -2.57 14.66 23.68
N LYS A 32 -2.34 15.33 22.55
CA LYS A 32 -3.41 15.91 21.73
C LYS A 32 -4.21 14.88 20.93
N LYS A 33 -3.89 13.60 21.03
CA LYS A 33 -4.51 12.51 20.26
C LYS A 33 -4.43 12.72 18.74
N MET A 34 -3.36 13.35 18.25
CA MET A 34 -3.16 13.66 16.83
C MET A 34 -2.38 12.59 16.07
N ALA A 35 -1.65 11.73 16.76
CA ALA A 35 -0.80 10.71 16.15
C ALA A 35 -0.81 9.40 16.92
N GLY A 36 -0.31 8.33 16.30
CA GLY A 36 -0.05 7.07 16.97
C GLY A 36 -1.28 6.18 17.13
N TYR A 37 -2.05 5.95 16.08
CA TYR A 37 -3.16 4.98 16.09
C TYR A 37 -2.86 3.79 15.20
N SER A 38 -3.15 2.61 15.71
CA SER A 38 -3.16 1.35 14.97
C SER A 38 -4.50 0.65 15.14
N LEU A 39 -5.07 0.17 14.05
CA LEU A 39 -6.36 -0.54 14.06
C LEU A 39 -6.44 -1.54 12.90
N PRO A 40 -7.32 -2.56 12.98
CA PRO A 40 -7.50 -3.52 11.90
C PRO A 40 -7.89 -2.83 10.60
N ARG A 41 -7.21 -3.16 9.50
CA ARG A 41 -7.43 -2.58 8.17
C ARG A 41 -8.89 -2.71 7.69
N VAL A 42 -9.56 -3.80 8.04
CA VAL A 42 -10.99 -3.96 7.71
C VAL A 42 -11.84 -2.84 8.29
N GLN A 43 -11.53 -2.40 9.51
CA GLN A 43 -12.26 -1.29 10.16
C GLN A 43 -11.85 0.06 9.58
N PHE A 44 -10.54 0.30 9.45
CA PHE A 44 -10.02 1.55 8.88
C PHE A 44 -10.53 1.76 7.45
N ASP A 45 -10.36 0.76 6.57
CA ASP A 45 -10.77 0.84 5.17
C ASP A 45 -12.29 1.02 5.05
N TYR A 46 -13.09 0.36 5.90
CA TYR A 46 -14.55 0.51 5.91
C TYR A 46 -14.99 1.91 6.35
N MET A 47 -14.35 2.49 7.37
CA MET A 47 -14.64 3.87 7.80
C MET A 47 -14.38 4.87 6.67
N MET A 48 -13.21 4.75 6.01
CA MET A 48 -12.85 5.60 4.86
C MET A 48 -13.83 5.41 3.69
N PHE A 49 -14.17 4.16 3.37
CA PHE A 49 -15.13 3.84 2.31
C PHE A 49 -16.53 4.40 2.61
N LYS A 50 -17.03 4.24 3.82
CA LYS A 50 -18.32 4.80 4.24
C LYS A 50 -18.36 6.31 4.06
N ARG A 51 -17.31 7.00 4.55
CA ARG A 51 -17.20 8.45 4.40
C ARG A 51 -17.12 8.90 2.94
N ALA A 52 -16.34 8.19 2.12
CA ALA A 52 -16.25 8.47 0.69
C ALA A 52 -17.60 8.28 0.00
N THR A 53 -18.35 7.22 0.34
CA THR A 53 -19.69 6.95 -0.21
C THR A 53 -20.68 8.08 0.11
N GLU A 54 -20.67 8.58 1.35
CA GLU A 54 -21.51 9.72 1.77
C GLU A 54 -21.19 10.99 0.96
N ILE A 55 -19.90 11.30 0.79
CA ILE A 55 -19.44 12.47 0.04
C ILE A 55 -19.82 12.36 -1.45
N VAL A 56 -19.57 11.21 -2.07
CA VAL A 56 -19.89 10.96 -3.48
C VAL A 56 -21.40 11.09 -3.73
N ALA A 57 -22.23 10.48 -2.87
CA ALA A 57 -23.68 10.58 -2.97
C ALA A 57 -24.16 12.03 -2.79
N GLY A 58 -23.62 12.77 -1.83
CA GLY A 58 -23.93 14.18 -1.61
C GLY A 58 -23.55 15.11 -2.78
N ALA A 59 -22.55 14.71 -3.57
CA ALA A 59 -22.13 15.39 -4.79
C ALA A 59 -22.89 14.92 -6.06
N GLY A 60 -23.89 14.05 -5.94
CA GLY A 60 -24.64 13.50 -7.08
C GLY A 60 -23.91 12.41 -7.85
N GLY A 61 -22.81 11.90 -7.31
CA GLY A 61 -22.04 10.78 -7.87
C GLY A 61 -22.59 9.41 -7.49
N SER A 62 -22.01 8.35 -8.03
CA SER A 62 -22.41 6.97 -7.78
C SER A 62 -21.22 6.13 -7.29
N VAL A 63 -21.48 5.22 -6.33
CA VAL A 63 -20.53 4.22 -5.86
C VAL A 63 -21.03 2.83 -6.30
N ILE A 64 -20.23 2.14 -7.09
CA ILE A 64 -20.58 0.83 -7.64
C ILE A 64 -19.70 -0.23 -6.97
N GLN A 65 -20.30 -1.15 -6.25
CA GLN A 65 -19.64 -2.25 -5.57
C GLN A 65 -19.86 -3.58 -6.31
N GLY A 66 -18.97 -4.54 -6.11
CA GLY A 66 -19.08 -5.87 -6.70
C GLY A 66 -18.85 -5.90 -8.21
N PHE A 67 -18.35 -4.82 -8.80
CA PHE A 67 -18.01 -4.71 -10.22
C PHE A 67 -16.52 -5.01 -10.45
N THR A 68 -16.24 -5.92 -11.37
CA THR A 68 -14.87 -6.27 -11.76
C THR A 68 -14.52 -5.60 -13.08
N VAL A 69 -13.55 -4.69 -13.06
CA VAL A 69 -12.98 -4.10 -14.29
C VAL A 69 -12.16 -5.16 -15.01
N GLU A 70 -12.52 -5.45 -16.25
CA GLU A 70 -11.89 -6.48 -17.08
C GLU A 70 -11.05 -5.88 -18.21
N GLU A 71 -11.45 -4.71 -18.73
CA GLU A 71 -10.79 -4.04 -19.83
C GLU A 71 -10.71 -2.53 -19.60
N VAL A 72 -9.64 -1.92 -20.07
CA VAL A 72 -9.44 -0.47 -20.08
C VAL A 72 -9.40 -0.03 -21.54
N HIS A 73 -10.21 0.96 -21.90
CA HIS A 73 -10.35 1.47 -23.26
C HIS A 73 -9.47 2.68 -23.47
N ASP A 74 -8.84 2.73 -24.65
CA ASP A 74 -8.09 3.91 -25.09
C ASP A 74 -8.45 4.25 -26.55
N ASP A 75 -8.22 5.50 -26.91
CA ASP A 75 -8.24 6.01 -28.29
C ASP A 75 -6.91 6.72 -28.55
N ASN A 76 -6.10 6.15 -29.44
CA ASN A 76 -4.78 6.66 -29.79
C ASN A 76 -3.88 6.99 -28.57
N GLY A 77 -3.86 6.10 -27.58
CA GLY A 77 -3.07 6.25 -26.34
C GLY A 77 -3.74 7.07 -25.23
N ARG A 78 -4.92 7.65 -25.49
CA ARG A 78 -5.72 8.33 -24.48
C ARG A 78 -6.69 7.36 -23.84
N ILE A 79 -6.64 7.19 -22.51
CA ILE A 79 -7.62 6.37 -21.79
C ILE A 79 -8.98 7.09 -21.78
N THR A 80 -10.02 6.37 -22.20
CA THR A 80 -11.39 6.88 -22.37
C THR A 80 -12.39 6.25 -21.43
N GLY A 81 -11.98 5.22 -20.67
CA GLY A 81 -12.85 4.55 -19.71
C GLY A 81 -12.51 3.09 -19.51
N VAL A 82 -13.46 2.38 -18.90
CA VAL A 82 -13.31 0.97 -18.52
C VAL A 82 -14.55 0.17 -18.85
N SER A 83 -14.41 -1.16 -19.01
CA SER A 83 -15.55 -2.07 -19.05
C SER A 83 -15.30 -3.29 -18.15
N GLY A 84 -16.38 -3.96 -17.80
CA GLY A 84 -16.35 -5.12 -16.92
C GLY A 84 -17.77 -5.58 -16.60
N ARG A 85 -17.90 -6.35 -15.53
CA ARG A 85 -19.19 -6.92 -15.12
C ARG A 85 -19.30 -7.08 -13.61
N PHE A 86 -20.50 -7.24 -13.13
CA PHE A 86 -20.74 -7.59 -11.74
C PHE A 86 -20.26 -9.02 -11.44
N GLY A 87 -19.72 -9.23 -10.25
CA GLY A 87 -19.22 -10.52 -9.81
C GLY A 87 -17.74 -10.77 -10.17
N LYS A 88 -17.34 -12.04 -10.21
CA LYS A 88 -15.98 -12.45 -10.53
C LYS A 88 -15.72 -12.29 -12.04
N ARG A 89 -14.45 -12.14 -12.38
CA ARG A 89 -14.00 -12.11 -13.77
C ARG A 89 -14.53 -13.32 -14.55
N GLY A 90 -15.10 -13.08 -15.73
CA GLY A 90 -15.66 -14.14 -16.57
C GLY A 90 -17.01 -14.67 -16.09
N SER A 91 -17.73 -13.97 -15.19
CA SER A 91 -19.13 -14.33 -14.86
C SER A 91 -20.03 -14.10 -16.07
N ASP A 92 -21.22 -14.75 -16.09
CA ASP A 92 -22.21 -14.62 -17.19
C ASP A 92 -22.99 -13.29 -17.17
N ASN A 93 -22.69 -12.40 -16.21
CA ASN A 93 -23.33 -11.08 -16.14
C ASN A 93 -22.98 -10.21 -17.36
N PRO A 94 -23.91 -9.35 -17.82
CA PRO A 94 -23.67 -8.45 -18.93
C PRO A 94 -22.45 -7.56 -18.70
N THR A 95 -21.67 -7.34 -19.76
CA THR A 95 -20.59 -6.37 -19.77
C THR A 95 -21.16 -4.96 -19.80
N LEU A 96 -20.73 -4.12 -18.86
CA LEU A 96 -21.06 -2.70 -18.81
C LEU A 96 -19.80 -1.89 -19.12
N ARG A 97 -19.99 -0.76 -19.78
CA ARG A 97 -18.93 0.20 -20.13
C ARG A 97 -19.18 1.54 -19.45
N PHE A 98 -18.14 2.10 -18.88
CA PHE A 98 -18.12 3.43 -18.31
C PHE A 98 -17.07 4.26 -19.06
N SER A 99 -17.47 5.42 -19.55
CA SER A 99 -16.60 6.37 -20.23
C SER A 99 -16.52 7.67 -19.42
N GLY A 100 -15.37 8.34 -19.49
CA GLY A 100 -15.14 9.59 -18.76
C GLY A 100 -14.03 10.42 -19.40
N ALA A 101 -14.05 11.72 -19.12
CA ALA A 101 -12.99 12.64 -19.53
C ALA A 101 -11.66 12.36 -18.82
N LEU A 102 -11.73 11.79 -17.61
CA LEU A 102 -10.60 11.38 -16.80
C LEU A 102 -10.92 10.05 -16.10
N THR A 103 -9.99 9.12 -16.13
CA THR A 103 -10.01 7.86 -15.36
C THR A 103 -8.94 7.90 -14.28
N ILE A 104 -9.30 7.66 -13.01
CA ILE A 104 -8.33 7.56 -11.91
C ILE A 104 -8.09 6.10 -11.56
N GLY A 105 -6.85 5.65 -11.76
CA GLY A 105 -6.39 4.32 -11.37
C GLY A 105 -6.01 4.28 -9.90
N ALA A 106 -6.84 3.66 -9.06
CA ALA A 106 -6.62 3.47 -7.61
C ALA A 106 -6.71 1.99 -7.19
N GLY A 107 -6.53 1.06 -8.13
CA GLY A 107 -6.72 -0.38 -7.93
C GLY A 107 -5.54 -1.10 -7.25
N GLY A 108 -4.59 -0.39 -6.66
CA GLY A 108 -3.41 -0.97 -6.01
C GLY A 108 -2.41 -1.56 -7.02
N TYR A 109 -1.55 -2.47 -6.55
CA TYR A 109 -0.47 -3.02 -7.39
C TYR A 109 -0.95 -3.86 -8.60
N ARG A 110 -2.22 -4.22 -8.65
CA ARG A 110 -2.86 -4.93 -9.77
C ARG A 110 -3.81 -4.04 -10.57
N CYS A 111 -3.70 -2.73 -10.45
CA CYS A 111 -4.59 -1.79 -11.13
C CYS A 111 -4.56 -1.99 -12.65
N PRO A 112 -5.68 -2.38 -13.29
CA PRO A 112 -5.72 -2.57 -14.74
C PRO A 112 -5.49 -1.27 -15.50
N VAL A 113 -5.89 -0.13 -14.93
CA VAL A 113 -5.67 1.19 -15.50
C VAL A 113 -4.18 1.52 -15.55
N ALA A 114 -3.46 1.31 -14.44
CA ALA A 114 -2.01 1.51 -14.39
C ALA A 114 -1.27 0.56 -15.33
N THR A 115 -1.66 -0.72 -15.38
CA THR A 115 -1.06 -1.70 -16.32
C THR A 115 -1.26 -1.27 -17.77
N THR A 116 -2.45 -0.81 -18.14
CA THR A 116 -2.74 -0.32 -19.48
C THR A 116 -1.89 0.90 -19.84
N LEU A 117 -1.82 1.89 -18.92
CA LEU A 117 -1.00 3.08 -19.13
C LEU A 117 0.47 2.71 -19.35
N VAL A 118 1.05 1.94 -18.42
CA VAL A 118 2.49 1.67 -18.41
C VAL A 118 2.91 0.69 -19.50
N GLU A 119 2.26 -0.46 -19.59
CA GLU A 119 2.69 -1.53 -20.50
C GLU A 119 2.11 -1.39 -21.90
N ARG A 120 0.79 -1.21 -22.03
CA ARG A 120 0.14 -1.24 -23.34
C ARG A 120 0.35 0.04 -24.13
N ILE A 121 0.23 1.21 -23.47
CA ILE A 121 0.34 2.52 -24.17
C ILE A 121 1.81 2.91 -24.33
N HIS A 122 2.61 2.82 -23.25
CA HIS A 122 3.98 3.33 -23.27
C HIS A 122 5.05 2.24 -23.45
N GLY A 123 4.71 0.95 -23.43
CA GLY A 123 5.69 -0.15 -23.57
C GLY A 123 6.71 -0.22 -22.43
N GLU A 124 6.42 0.37 -21.29
CA GLU A 124 7.28 0.40 -20.11
C GLU A 124 7.01 -0.83 -19.22
N VAL A 125 7.97 -1.18 -18.35
CA VAL A 125 7.83 -2.31 -17.43
C VAL A 125 6.98 -1.91 -16.23
N MET A 126 5.82 -2.54 -16.08
CA MET A 126 4.94 -2.34 -14.93
C MET A 126 5.55 -2.93 -13.66
N ARG A 127 6.09 -4.14 -13.75
CA ARG A 127 6.57 -4.90 -12.62
C ARG A 127 8.07 -5.14 -12.72
N ASP A 128 8.77 -4.65 -11.73
CA ASP A 128 10.21 -4.85 -11.52
C ASP A 128 10.43 -5.37 -10.10
N ASP A 129 10.96 -6.58 -9.96
CA ASP A 129 11.10 -7.26 -8.67
C ASP A 129 12.06 -6.57 -7.69
N ASP A 130 12.97 -5.72 -8.18
CA ASP A 130 13.85 -4.89 -7.33
C ASP A 130 13.08 -3.74 -6.67
N HIS A 131 11.92 -3.39 -7.22
CA HIS A 131 11.06 -2.30 -6.75
C HIS A 131 9.72 -2.79 -6.18
N TYR A 132 9.66 -4.05 -5.75
CA TYR A 132 8.49 -4.63 -5.10
C TYR A 132 8.88 -5.40 -3.84
N CYS A 133 8.07 -5.26 -2.81
CA CYS A 133 8.12 -6.07 -1.61
C CYS A 133 7.03 -7.14 -1.65
N GLY A 134 7.37 -8.37 -1.36
CA GLY A 134 6.43 -9.39 -0.94
C GLY A 134 6.18 -9.26 0.55
N ALA A 135 4.92 -9.31 0.97
CA ALA A 135 4.54 -9.24 2.37
C ALA A 135 3.57 -10.37 2.73
N TYR A 136 3.69 -10.90 3.93
CA TYR A 136 2.76 -11.86 4.50
C TYR A 136 2.43 -11.48 5.95
N ARG A 137 1.15 -11.52 6.33
CA ARG A 137 0.73 -11.13 7.68
C ARG A 137 -0.40 -11.99 8.23
N GLU A 138 -0.49 -12.04 9.56
CA GLU A 138 -1.50 -12.73 10.34
C GLU A 138 -1.92 -11.84 11.52
N TYR A 139 -3.10 -12.07 12.08
CA TYR A 139 -3.45 -11.54 13.41
C TYR A 139 -3.29 -12.62 14.46
N TRP A 140 -2.74 -12.24 15.60
CA TRP A 140 -2.51 -13.13 16.75
C TRP A 140 -3.06 -12.51 18.02
N GLU A 141 -3.69 -13.32 18.86
CA GLU A 141 -4.15 -12.97 20.19
C GLU A 141 -3.15 -13.44 21.25
N GLY A 142 -2.92 -12.63 22.29
CA GLY A 142 -2.11 -13.03 23.45
C GLY A 142 -0.60 -13.07 23.19
N VAL A 143 -0.08 -12.31 22.23
CA VAL A 143 1.37 -12.17 21.99
C VAL A 143 2.00 -11.46 23.20
N GLY A 144 3.03 -12.06 23.79
CA GLY A 144 3.75 -11.50 24.93
C GLY A 144 4.42 -10.17 24.61
N GLY A 145 4.53 -9.30 25.64
CA GLY A 145 5.15 -7.97 25.53
C GLY A 145 4.20 -6.83 25.24
N PHE A 146 2.91 -7.12 24.98
CA PHE A 146 1.87 -6.11 24.77
C PHE A 146 0.81 -6.22 25.87
N GLN A 147 0.50 -5.09 26.50
CA GLN A 147 -0.51 -5.02 27.58
C GLN A 147 -1.36 -3.76 27.40
N GLY A 148 -2.68 -3.89 27.64
CA GLY A 148 -3.61 -2.77 27.52
C GLY A 148 -3.82 -2.31 26.08
N SER A 149 -4.23 -1.05 25.95
CA SER A 149 -4.66 -0.42 24.68
C SER A 149 -3.67 0.61 24.16
N GLU A 150 -2.49 0.75 24.76
CA GLU A 150 -1.44 1.66 24.29
C GLU A 150 -0.03 1.07 24.51
N GLY A 151 0.94 1.51 23.69
CA GLY A 151 2.32 1.07 23.77
C GLY A 151 3.04 1.12 22.41
N PRO A 152 4.13 0.36 22.25
CA PRO A 152 4.93 0.37 21.02
C PRO A 152 4.28 -0.41 19.88
N ILE A 153 4.63 -0.01 18.64
CA ILE A 153 4.75 -0.91 17.51
C ILE A 153 6.22 -1.36 17.40
N GLU A 154 6.45 -2.55 16.84
CA GLU A 154 7.80 -3.10 16.74
C GLU A 154 8.16 -3.50 15.33
N ILE A 155 9.36 -3.14 14.90
CA ILE A 155 10.00 -3.50 13.62
C ILE A 155 11.32 -4.18 13.93
N HIS A 156 11.51 -5.40 13.46
CA HIS A 156 12.70 -6.21 13.74
C HIS A 156 13.42 -6.61 12.46
N PHE A 157 14.66 -6.14 12.33
CA PHE A 157 15.57 -6.53 11.26
C PHE A 157 16.23 -7.86 11.64
N ILE A 158 15.78 -8.95 11.06
CA ILE A 158 16.26 -10.31 11.29
C ILE A 158 17.15 -10.71 10.12
N GLU A 159 18.29 -11.32 10.39
CA GLU A 159 19.29 -11.67 9.34
C GLU A 159 18.67 -12.43 8.17
N GLU A 160 17.81 -13.41 8.44
CA GLU A 160 17.15 -14.23 7.44
C GLU A 160 16.05 -13.49 6.65
N VAL A 161 15.73 -12.25 7.03
CA VAL A 161 14.66 -11.44 6.43
C VAL A 161 15.20 -10.23 5.68
N ILE A 162 16.44 -9.82 5.93
CA ILE A 162 17.09 -8.69 5.24
C ILE A 162 17.32 -9.03 3.74
N PRO A 163 17.03 -8.07 2.83
CA PRO A 163 16.45 -6.74 3.02
C PRO A 163 14.94 -6.80 3.18
N GLY A 164 14.51 -6.47 4.39
CA GLY A 164 13.14 -6.48 4.86
C GLY A 164 13.10 -6.59 6.38
N TYR A 165 11.92 -6.83 6.94
CA TYR A 165 11.76 -6.89 8.38
C TYR A 165 10.57 -7.77 8.81
N PHE A 166 10.58 -8.17 10.07
CA PHE A 166 9.47 -8.76 10.80
C PHE A 166 8.82 -7.69 11.68
N TRP A 167 7.49 -7.62 11.73
CA TRP A 167 6.79 -6.62 12.53
C TRP A 167 5.79 -7.21 13.50
N LEU A 168 5.57 -6.48 14.60
CA LEU A 168 4.56 -6.71 15.61
C LEU A 168 3.80 -5.40 15.84
N PHE A 169 2.62 -5.25 15.26
CA PHE A 169 1.81 -4.05 15.37
C PHE A 169 0.51 -4.36 16.10
N PRO A 170 0.41 -4.03 17.39
CA PRO A 170 -0.86 -4.12 18.10
C PRO A 170 -1.92 -3.29 17.38
N VAL A 171 -3.11 -3.83 17.17
CA VAL A 171 -4.20 -3.16 16.43
C VAL A 171 -5.41 -2.88 17.31
N ARG A 172 -5.46 -3.52 18.45
CA ARG A 172 -6.39 -3.30 19.58
C ARG A 172 -5.85 -4.08 20.76
N GLU A 173 -6.45 -3.89 21.93
CA GLU A 173 -6.10 -4.66 23.11
C GLU A 173 -6.11 -6.16 22.84
N GLY A 174 -5.01 -6.82 23.19
CA GLY A 174 -4.83 -8.26 23.06
C GLY A 174 -4.64 -8.80 21.64
N VAL A 175 -4.71 -7.97 20.57
CA VAL A 175 -4.58 -8.42 19.19
C VAL A 175 -3.44 -7.71 18.48
N VAL A 176 -2.53 -8.49 17.88
CA VAL A 176 -1.34 -8.00 17.17
C VAL A 176 -1.39 -8.42 15.70
N ASN A 177 -1.15 -7.49 14.80
CA ASN A 177 -0.81 -7.74 13.41
C ASN A 177 0.66 -8.14 13.35
N VAL A 178 0.90 -9.38 13.01
CA VAL A 178 2.23 -9.98 12.90
C VAL A 178 2.53 -10.24 11.43
N GLY A 179 3.67 -9.79 10.96
CA GLY A 179 3.98 -10.05 9.57
C GLY A 179 5.46 -9.92 9.22
N ILE A 180 5.75 -10.22 7.98
CA ILE A 180 7.07 -10.24 7.39
C ILE A 180 7.02 -9.69 5.98
N GLY A 181 8.00 -8.87 5.63
CA GLY A 181 8.17 -8.34 4.28
C GLY A 181 9.60 -8.46 3.80
N MET A 182 9.79 -8.66 2.49
CA MET A 182 11.10 -8.75 1.86
C MET A 182 11.03 -8.30 0.41
N VAL A 183 12.09 -7.66 -0.09
CA VAL A 183 12.23 -7.33 -1.52
C VAL A 183 12.13 -8.60 -2.37
N ILE A 184 11.31 -8.58 -3.42
CA ILE A 184 10.99 -9.79 -4.20
C ILE A 184 12.20 -10.36 -4.91
N SER A 185 13.07 -9.53 -5.48
CA SER A 185 14.30 -9.98 -6.13
C SER A 185 15.22 -10.75 -5.17
N GLU A 186 15.35 -10.29 -3.93
CA GLU A 186 16.13 -10.95 -2.90
C GLU A 186 15.45 -12.23 -2.38
N GLN A 187 14.12 -12.18 -2.22
CA GLN A 187 13.34 -13.38 -1.88
C GLN A 187 13.53 -14.49 -2.92
N ARG A 188 13.60 -14.15 -4.22
CA ARG A 188 13.80 -15.12 -5.29
C ARG A 188 15.19 -15.75 -5.32
N LYS A 189 16.21 -15.06 -4.81
CA LYS A 189 17.58 -15.58 -4.70
C LYS A 189 17.71 -16.67 -3.62
N GLN A 190 16.81 -16.70 -2.65
CA GLN A 190 16.82 -17.69 -1.59
C GLN A 190 16.44 -19.08 -2.11
N LYS A 191 16.89 -20.15 -1.42
CA LYS A 191 16.69 -21.54 -1.84
C LYS A 191 15.68 -22.26 -0.96
N GLY A 192 15.03 -23.28 -1.52
CA GLY A 192 14.15 -24.17 -0.76
C GLY A 192 12.94 -23.51 -0.12
N ALA A 193 12.68 -23.89 1.12
CA ALA A 193 11.55 -23.39 1.92
C ALA A 193 11.66 -21.91 2.26
N ASP A 194 12.88 -21.36 2.25
CA ASP A 194 13.17 -19.97 2.62
C ASP A 194 12.59 -18.94 1.65
N LYS A 195 12.22 -19.36 0.44
CA LYS A 195 11.46 -18.52 -0.51
C LYS A 195 10.06 -18.17 -0.04
N SER A 196 9.49 -18.92 0.90
CA SER A 196 8.12 -18.70 1.37
C SER A 196 8.09 -17.80 2.60
N LEU A 197 7.60 -16.57 2.46
CA LEU A 197 7.41 -15.66 3.59
C LEU A 197 6.53 -16.27 4.68
N LYS A 198 5.49 -17.03 4.32
CA LYS A 198 4.67 -17.77 5.28
C LYS A 198 5.48 -18.75 6.11
N LYS A 199 6.36 -19.55 5.48
CA LYS A 199 7.22 -20.51 6.20
C LYS A 199 8.26 -19.78 7.06
N LYS A 200 8.83 -18.71 6.53
CA LYS A 200 9.80 -17.87 7.24
C LYS A 200 9.16 -17.21 8.48
N GLN A 201 7.96 -16.65 8.35
CA GLN A 201 7.23 -16.11 9.50
C GLN A 201 6.93 -17.20 10.54
N LYS A 202 6.51 -18.38 10.10
CA LYS A 202 6.28 -19.52 10.99
C LYS A 202 7.54 -19.86 11.77
N TRP A 203 8.69 -19.96 11.11
CA TRP A 203 9.98 -20.19 11.77
C TRP A 203 10.32 -19.10 12.80
N VAL A 204 10.10 -17.81 12.46
CA VAL A 204 10.31 -16.71 13.42
C VAL A 204 9.45 -16.88 14.67
N ILE A 205 8.19 -17.24 14.51
CA ILE A 205 7.24 -17.40 15.60
C ILE A 205 7.56 -18.62 16.48
N GLU A 206 7.90 -19.74 15.88
CA GLU A 206 8.02 -21.03 16.57
C GLU A 206 9.43 -21.33 17.08
N GLU A 207 10.48 -20.85 16.40
CA GLU A 207 11.85 -21.29 16.61
C GLU A 207 12.83 -20.16 16.95
N HIS A 208 12.60 -18.93 16.44
CA HIS A 208 13.56 -17.84 16.63
C HIS A 208 13.73 -17.49 18.11
N PRO A 209 14.97 -17.43 18.65
CA PRO A 209 15.24 -17.32 20.08
C PRO A 209 14.56 -16.15 20.78
N ILE A 210 14.43 -15.01 20.09
CA ILE A 210 13.83 -13.78 20.65
C ILE A 210 12.30 -13.86 20.69
N PHE A 211 11.66 -14.54 19.72
CA PHE A 211 10.21 -14.45 19.54
C PHE A 211 9.45 -15.65 20.06
N LYS A 212 9.99 -16.87 20.00
CA LYS A 212 9.29 -18.10 20.38
C LYS A 212 8.60 -18.05 21.74
N GLU A 213 9.22 -17.44 22.74
CA GLU A 213 8.63 -17.34 24.07
C GLU A 213 7.45 -16.35 24.11
N ARG A 214 7.48 -15.30 23.26
CA ARG A 214 6.39 -14.33 23.14
C ARG A 214 5.13 -14.94 22.52
N PHE A 215 5.29 -15.96 21.69
CA PHE A 215 4.18 -16.64 21.01
C PHE A 215 3.72 -17.93 21.71
N LYS A 216 4.37 -18.37 22.78
CA LYS A 216 4.11 -19.65 23.47
C LYS A 216 2.63 -19.86 23.82
N ASN A 217 1.92 -18.81 24.24
CA ASN A 217 0.52 -18.85 24.62
C ASN A 217 -0.38 -18.09 23.62
N ALA A 218 0.21 -17.58 22.53
CA ALA A 218 -0.52 -16.81 21.53
C ALA A 218 -1.37 -17.72 20.64
N LYS A 219 -2.48 -17.19 20.13
CA LYS A 219 -3.42 -17.90 19.27
C LYS A 219 -3.59 -17.16 17.96
N LEU A 220 -3.44 -17.88 16.85
CA LEU A 220 -3.72 -17.35 15.52
C LEU A 220 -5.21 -17.06 15.33
N VAL A 221 -5.56 -15.85 14.94
CA VAL A 221 -6.92 -15.51 14.50
C VAL A 221 -7.16 -16.16 13.14
N GLN A 222 -8.02 -17.19 13.13
CA GLN A 222 -8.27 -17.99 11.92
C GLN A 222 -8.85 -17.14 10.79
N GLY A 223 -8.37 -17.41 9.56
CA GLY A 223 -8.78 -16.65 8.36
C GLY A 223 -8.16 -15.28 8.21
N SER A 224 -7.28 -14.88 9.16
CA SER A 224 -6.60 -13.59 9.10
C SER A 224 -5.40 -13.54 8.15
N GLN A 225 -4.92 -14.69 7.68
CA GLN A 225 -3.72 -14.81 6.87
C GLN A 225 -3.88 -14.09 5.52
N LYS A 226 -2.91 -13.23 5.17
CA LYS A 226 -2.88 -12.55 3.86
C LYS A 226 -1.46 -12.36 3.36
N GLY A 227 -1.26 -12.69 2.09
CA GLY A 227 -0.08 -12.26 1.32
C GLY A 227 -0.44 -11.11 0.39
N TRP A 228 0.47 -10.17 0.21
CA TRP A 228 0.31 -9.02 -0.66
C TRP A 228 1.63 -8.58 -1.29
N GLN A 229 1.57 -7.67 -2.24
CA GLN A 229 2.76 -7.05 -2.83
C GLN A 229 2.65 -5.53 -2.72
N LEU A 230 3.77 -4.91 -2.41
CA LEU A 230 3.89 -3.48 -2.19
C LEU A 230 4.81 -2.90 -3.28
N PRO A 231 4.31 -2.05 -4.19
CA PRO A 231 5.12 -1.41 -5.22
C PRO A 231 5.83 -0.18 -4.66
N PHE A 232 7.14 -0.20 -4.63
CA PHE A 232 7.95 0.87 -4.07
C PHE A 232 8.00 2.12 -4.96
N GLY A 233 7.99 3.28 -4.30
CA GLY A 233 8.19 4.60 -4.88
C GLY A 233 9.65 4.96 -5.11
N SER A 234 10.52 3.97 -5.27
CA SER A 234 11.94 4.19 -5.54
C SER A 234 12.19 4.58 -7.00
N PRO A 235 13.19 5.45 -7.26
CA PRO A 235 13.60 5.82 -8.61
C PRO A 235 13.99 4.59 -9.44
N ARG A 236 13.53 4.52 -10.68
CA ARG A 236 13.81 3.43 -11.61
C ARG A 236 14.64 3.89 -12.79
N LYS A 237 15.43 2.98 -13.35
CA LYS A 237 16.12 3.19 -14.64
C LYS A 237 15.12 2.91 -15.75
N GLY A 238 15.09 3.74 -16.78
CA GLY A 238 14.19 3.53 -17.93
C GLY A 238 14.02 4.79 -18.77
N PRO A 239 13.14 4.74 -19.79
CA PRO A 239 12.84 5.89 -20.66
C PRO A 239 12.03 6.98 -19.95
N ALA A 240 11.40 6.67 -18.81
CA ALA A 240 10.75 7.67 -17.96
C ALA A 240 11.79 8.61 -17.33
N PRO A 241 11.41 9.84 -16.97
CA PRO A 241 12.29 10.76 -16.26
C PRO A 241 12.95 10.09 -15.07
N GLU A 242 14.26 10.25 -14.89
CA GLU A 242 15.07 9.58 -13.85
C GLU A 242 14.58 9.82 -12.40
N PHE A 243 13.82 10.89 -12.21
CA PHE A 243 13.26 11.30 -10.92
C PHE A 243 11.90 10.67 -10.59
N GLN A 244 11.38 9.76 -11.42
CA GLN A 244 10.07 9.13 -11.20
C GLN A 244 10.19 7.65 -10.88
N PRO A 245 9.32 7.13 -9.97
CA PRO A 245 9.30 5.69 -9.71
C PRO A 245 8.79 4.93 -10.94
N ARG A 246 7.74 5.46 -11.56
CA ARG A 246 7.07 4.90 -12.73
C ARG A 246 6.10 5.92 -13.30
N ARG A 247 5.75 5.80 -14.58
CA ARG A 247 4.68 6.61 -15.19
C ARG A 247 3.38 6.44 -14.39
N SER A 248 2.87 7.55 -13.88
CA SER A 248 1.66 7.58 -13.04
C SER A 248 0.50 8.37 -13.66
N ALA A 249 0.72 9.00 -14.83
CA ALA A 249 -0.33 9.69 -15.56
C ALA A 249 -0.05 9.70 -17.07
N GLY A 250 -1.08 10.03 -17.85
CA GLY A 250 -1.07 10.17 -19.29
C GLY A 250 -2.39 10.76 -19.76
N ALA A 251 -2.57 10.88 -21.07
CA ALA A 251 -3.81 11.41 -21.64
C ALA A 251 -5.03 10.61 -21.13
N GLY A 252 -5.99 11.30 -20.51
CA GLY A 252 -7.21 10.70 -19.95
C GLY A 252 -7.04 9.93 -18.65
N VAL A 253 -5.87 9.94 -18.00
CA VAL A 253 -5.62 9.10 -16.82
C VAL A 253 -4.67 9.71 -15.79
N MET A 254 -4.98 9.50 -14.51
CA MET A 254 -4.06 9.64 -13.38
C MET A 254 -4.12 8.38 -12.52
N CYS A 255 -2.96 7.93 -12.00
CA CYS A 255 -2.85 6.85 -11.01
C CYS A 255 -2.45 7.39 -9.64
N VAL A 256 -2.93 6.76 -8.56
CA VAL A 256 -2.67 7.17 -7.17
C VAL A 256 -2.27 5.99 -6.30
N GLY A 257 -1.59 6.25 -5.20
CA GLY A 257 -1.18 5.23 -4.22
C GLY A 257 -0.35 4.10 -4.85
N ASP A 258 -0.63 2.86 -4.49
CA ASP A 258 0.08 1.69 -5.02
C ASP A 258 -0.06 1.55 -6.54
N ALA A 259 -1.15 2.03 -7.13
CA ALA A 259 -1.29 2.04 -8.59
C ALA A 259 -0.28 2.97 -9.27
N ALA A 260 0.23 3.97 -8.56
CA ALA A 260 1.33 4.84 -8.99
C ALA A 260 2.71 4.41 -8.44
N SER A 261 2.82 3.26 -7.75
CA SER A 261 4.05 2.80 -7.08
C SER A 261 4.59 3.82 -6.07
N LEU A 262 3.82 4.16 -5.05
CA LEU A 262 4.20 5.20 -4.08
C LEU A 262 4.45 4.67 -2.66
N VAL A 263 4.61 3.35 -2.50
CA VAL A 263 4.97 2.76 -1.19
C VAL A 263 6.39 3.15 -0.83
N ASP A 264 6.61 3.59 0.40
CA ASP A 264 7.94 3.89 0.92
C ASP A 264 8.82 2.63 0.93
N PRO A 265 10.00 2.64 0.29
CA PRO A 265 10.80 1.43 0.13
C PRO A 265 11.48 0.93 1.41
N PHE A 266 11.66 1.78 2.42
CA PHE A 266 12.27 1.38 3.69
C PHE A 266 11.22 0.90 4.69
N THR A 267 10.15 1.67 4.88
CA THR A 267 9.14 1.38 5.91
C THR A 267 8.00 0.49 5.42
N GLY A 268 7.77 0.41 4.09
CA GLY A 268 6.58 -0.25 3.52
C GLY A 268 5.28 0.55 3.73
N GLU A 269 5.38 1.80 4.20
CA GLU A 269 4.23 2.70 4.36
C GLU A 269 3.73 3.15 2.98
N GLY A 270 2.42 3.15 2.77
CA GLY A 270 1.81 3.55 1.49
C GLY A 270 0.46 4.24 1.65
N ILE A 271 -0.13 4.21 2.85
CA ILE A 271 -1.46 4.80 3.09
C ILE A 271 -1.39 6.33 2.99
N GLY A 272 -0.42 6.94 3.66
CA GLY A 272 -0.19 8.39 3.65
C GLY A 272 0.12 8.90 2.25
N ASN A 273 1.07 8.26 1.56
CA ASN A 273 1.42 8.59 0.17
C ASN A 273 0.23 8.40 -0.78
N GLY A 274 -0.60 7.38 -0.54
CA GLY A 274 -1.84 7.16 -1.28
C GLY A 274 -2.82 8.32 -1.11
N LEU A 275 -3.03 8.79 0.12
CA LEU A 275 -3.91 9.94 0.43
C LEU A 275 -3.35 11.25 -0.14
N VAL A 276 -2.04 11.48 -0.03
CA VAL A 276 -1.38 12.67 -0.60
C VAL A 276 -1.56 12.70 -2.12
N SER A 277 -1.24 11.60 -2.81
CA SER A 277 -1.39 11.52 -4.27
C SER A 277 -2.84 11.70 -4.71
N ALA A 278 -3.81 11.10 -3.99
CA ALA A 278 -5.23 11.29 -4.27
C ALA A 278 -5.66 12.75 -4.08
N LYS A 279 -5.22 13.41 -3.01
CA LYS A 279 -5.49 14.84 -2.80
C LYS A 279 -4.90 15.70 -3.92
N MET A 280 -3.72 15.35 -4.42
CA MET A 280 -3.07 16.12 -5.48
C MET A 280 -3.86 16.08 -6.80
N THR A 281 -4.54 14.98 -7.13
CA THR A 281 -5.35 14.91 -8.35
C THR A 281 -6.40 16.01 -8.44
N SER A 282 -6.95 16.45 -7.30
CA SER A 282 -7.99 17.49 -7.27
C SER A 282 -7.53 18.84 -7.82
N LYS A 283 -6.23 19.14 -7.79
CA LYS A 283 -5.67 20.37 -8.38
C LYS A 283 -5.88 20.48 -9.90
N TYR A 284 -6.14 19.35 -10.55
CA TYR A 284 -6.20 19.23 -12.01
C TYR A 284 -7.62 19.05 -12.55
N PHE A 285 -8.63 18.93 -11.68
CA PHE A 285 -10.01 18.67 -12.11
C PHE A 285 -10.61 19.80 -12.95
N ASP A 286 -10.35 21.05 -12.62
CA ASP A 286 -10.85 22.18 -13.39
C ASP A 286 -10.27 22.21 -14.82
N ARG A 287 -9.05 21.70 -15.00
CA ARG A 287 -8.41 21.58 -16.32
C ARG A 287 -9.03 20.48 -17.18
N VAL A 288 -9.66 19.48 -16.56
CA VAL A 288 -10.44 18.44 -17.24
C VAL A 288 -11.78 18.99 -17.73
N ALA A 289 -12.46 19.78 -16.91
CA ALA A 289 -13.79 20.31 -17.20
C ALA A 289 -13.82 21.26 -18.42
N HIS A 290 -12.72 21.92 -18.72
CA HIS A 290 -12.60 22.91 -19.80
C HIS A 290 -11.96 22.37 -21.09
N SER A 291 -11.60 21.08 -21.14
CA SER A 291 -10.98 20.46 -22.31
C SER A 291 -11.79 19.27 -22.77
N GLU A 292 -11.58 18.82 -24.02
CA GLU A 292 -12.14 17.55 -24.53
C GLU A 292 -11.56 16.32 -23.84
N GLY A 293 -11.26 16.47 -22.53
CA GLY A 293 -10.73 15.48 -21.64
C GLY A 293 -9.43 15.92 -20.96
N PHE A 294 -8.69 14.98 -20.36
CA PHE A 294 -7.43 15.25 -19.65
C PHE A 294 -6.23 15.11 -20.60
N PRO A 295 -5.54 16.21 -20.97
CA PRO A 295 -4.46 16.17 -21.95
C PRO A 295 -3.15 15.66 -21.37
N GLU A 296 -2.22 15.20 -22.23
CA GLU A 296 -0.92 14.65 -21.83
C GLU A 296 -0.04 15.68 -21.11
N GLU A 297 -0.07 16.94 -21.53
CA GLU A 297 0.74 18.01 -20.91
C GLU A 297 0.36 18.21 -19.43
N VAL A 298 -0.93 18.12 -19.12
CA VAL A 298 -1.43 18.21 -17.74
C VAL A 298 -1.06 16.97 -16.93
N ALA A 299 -0.99 15.81 -17.59
CA ALA A 299 -0.50 14.59 -16.95
C ALA A 299 0.98 14.69 -16.54
N LEU A 300 1.81 15.29 -17.39
CA LEU A 300 3.22 15.55 -17.07
C LEU A 300 3.37 16.49 -15.87
N GLU A 301 2.61 17.58 -15.83
CA GLU A 301 2.60 18.49 -14.66
C GLU A 301 2.19 17.77 -13.37
N TYR A 302 1.17 16.90 -13.42
CA TYR A 302 0.81 16.09 -12.25
C TYR A 302 1.94 15.18 -11.80
N MET A 303 2.65 14.52 -12.71
CA MET A 303 3.77 13.66 -12.36
C MET A 303 4.94 14.45 -11.77
N GLU A 304 5.25 15.63 -12.28
CA GLU A 304 6.27 16.53 -11.71
C GLU A 304 5.91 17.00 -10.31
N ASP A 305 4.67 17.45 -10.10
CA ASP A 305 4.15 17.85 -8.79
C ASP A 305 4.22 16.69 -7.77
N LEU A 306 3.81 15.50 -8.19
CA LEU A 306 3.82 14.31 -7.36
C LEU A 306 5.24 13.97 -6.91
N TRP A 307 6.20 13.99 -7.85
CA TRP A 307 7.59 13.70 -7.54
C TRP A 307 8.28 14.81 -6.75
N SER A 308 7.98 16.07 -7.02
CA SER A 308 8.49 17.20 -6.22
C SER A 308 8.04 17.12 -4.76
N THR A 309 6.84 16.56 -4.52
CA THR A 309 6.27 16.41 -3.18
C THR A 309 6.83 15.19 -2.43
N LEU A 310 6.88 14.02 -3.07
CA LEU A 310 7.22 12.74 -2.43
C LEU A 310 8.62 12.22 -2.77
N GLY A 311 9.18 12.65 -3.89
CA GLY A 311 10.37 12.00 -4.49
C GLY A 311 11.62 12.09 -3.64
N LYS A 312 11.82 13.18 -2.91
CA LYS A 312 13.00 13.34 -2.04
C LYS A 312 13.00 12.30 -0.92
N GLU A 313 11.86 12.12 -0.27
CA GLU A 313 11.70 11.17 0.83
C GLU A 313 11.81 9.74 0.32
N LEU A 314 11.08 9.40 -0.74
CA LEU A 314 11.12 8.07 -1.37
C LEU A 314 12.53 7.69 -1.87
N THR A 315 13.28 8.67 -2.41
CA THR A 315 14.68 8.45 -2.85
C THR A 315 15.61 8.21 -1.66
N ASN A 316 15.45 8.95 -0.57
CA ASN A 316 16.24 8.75 0.63
C ASN A 316 15.93 7.38 1.28
N SER A 317 14.68 7.03 1.40
CA SER A 317 14.24 5.72 1.91
C SER A 317 14.78 4.54 1.09
N HIS A 318 14.91 4.72 -0.23
CA HIS A 318 15.49 3.68 -1.10
C HIS A 318 17.00 3.45 -0.89
N ARG A 319 17.71 4.42 -0.34
CA ARG A 319 19.18 4.33 -0.09
C ARG A 319 19.52 3.68 1.24
N LEU A 320 18.53 3.55 2.14
CA LEU A 320 18.67 2.91 3.44
C LEU A 320 18.48 1.38 3.33
#